data_3f4f1e45e8d8b70f83e9c19b7c77cc75
#
_entry.id   3f4f1e45e8d8b70f83e9c19b7c77cc75
#
_cell.length_a   1.000
_cell.length_b   1.000
_cell.length_c   1.000
_cell.angle_alpha   90.00
_cell.angle_beta   90.00
_cell.angle_gamma   90.00
#
_symmetry.space_group_name_H-M   'P 1'
#
loop_
_entity.id
_entity.type
_entity.pdbx_description
1 polymer ?
#
loop_
_entity_poly.entity_id
_entity_poly.type
_entity_poly.pdbx_seq_one_letter_code
_entity_poly.pdbx_strand_id
1 'polypeptide(L)'
;MQIGVFGTRGFPGIQGGVERHCECIYPRMARQQDVRVTLYRRRPYVRSTATYAGITFRDLPSTRVKGLEAFLHSFLAALDCLRRRPDVVHIHNIGPGFFAPLLRLFGLRVVLTYHSANYEHSKWNAAERTFLRLCEAIALSTAHAIIFVNRFQMEKYADGIRRKSHYIPNGIDAPAPISGTAFLDQHGLAPGRYLLAAGRITHEKGFDLLIDAYINTRTDCKLAIAGGVESEQEYARRLRDAADPQRVVFTGYANRAEMNELYTHAALFVLPSRSEGFPIVLLEAMSYGLPVVASDIPATHLVELPDDCYFPAGDAKALREALEQKLAAEPHRMTYDMAAFDWDTVAARTLDVCRCVASPHKLKAL
;
A
#
# COMPACT_ATOMS: atom_id res chain seq x y z
N MET A 1 8.45 -3.47 25.68
CA MET A 1 7.10 -3.12 25.22
C MET A 1 6.58 -4.21 24.29
N GLN A 2 5.35 -4.70 24.52
CA GLN A 2 4.69 -5.72 23.69
C GLN A 2 3.65 -5.06 22.80
N ILE A 3 3.70 -5.31 21.49
CA ILE A 3 2.77 -4.77 20.50
C ILE A 3 2.03 -5.93 19.83
N GLY A 4 0.70 -5.96 19.95
CA GLY A 4 -0.16 -6.88 19.21
C GLY A 4 -0.65 -6.21 17.94
N VAL A 5 -0.46 -6.84 16.76
CA VAL A 5 -0.76 -6.23 15.45
C VAL A 5 -1.76 -7.07 14.69
N PHE A 6 -2.85 -6.44 14.21
CA PHE A 6 -3.80 -7.08 13.30
C PHE A 6 -4.40 -6.09 12.28
N GLY A 7 -5.17 -6.61 11.34
CA GLY A 7 -5.82 -5.81 10.29
C GLY A 7 -5.17 -5.92 8.91
N THR A 8 -4.14 -6.77 8.80
CA THR A 8 -3.51 -7.20 7.54
C THR A 8 -3.81 -8.68 7.28
N ARG A 9 -3.54 -9.15 6.06
CA ARG A 9 -3.56 -10.59 5.74
C ARG A 9 -2.34 -11.30 6.32
N GLY A 10 -1.23 -10.59 6.46
CA GLY A 10 0.06 -11.06 6.95
C GLY A 10 1.19 -10.78 5.97
N PHE A 11 2.40 -11.17 6.36
CA PHE A 11 3.63 -11.19 5.59
C PHE A 11 4.52 -12.35 6.07
N PRO A 12 5.62 -12.75 5.39
CA PRO A 12 6.13 -12.22 4.13
C PRO A 12 5.40 -12.76 2.90
N GLY A 13 5.67 -12.14 1.76
CA GLY A 13 5.27 -12.66 0.45
C GLY A 13 3.78 -12.53 0.10
N ILE A 14 3.04 -11.66 0.79
CA ILE A 14 1.65 -11.35 0.49
C ILE A 14 1.56 -10.01 -0.23
N GLN A 15 0.97 -10.01 -1.43
CA GLN A 15 0.81 -8.79 -2.23
C GLN A 15 -0.16 -7.82 -1.56
N GLY A 16 0.23 -6.54 -1.43
CA GLY A 16 -0.63 -5.46 -0.96
C GLY A 16 0.15 -4.36 -0.27
N GLY A 17 -0.32 -3.12 -0.39
CA GLY A 17 0.33 -1.95 0.21
C GLY A 17 0.39 -2.02 1.74
N VAL A 18 -0.69 -2.50 2.38
CA VAL A 18 -0.74 -2.68 3.85
C VAL A 18 0.21 -3.79 4.30
N GLU A 19 0.24 -4.90 3.57
CA GLU A 19 1.14 -6.04 3.83
C GLU A 19 2.60 -5.58 3.72
N ARG A 20 2.93 -4.85 2.65
CA ARG A 20 4.26 -4.28 2.43
C ARG A 20 4.65 -3.29 3.53
N HIS A 21 3.76 -2.37 3.90
CA HIS A 21 3.97 -1.45 5.01
C HIS A 21 4.32 -2.21 6.31
N CYS A 22 3.50 -3.22 6.67
CA CYS A 22 3.73 -4.01 7.88
C CYS A 22 5.05 -4.80 7.82
N GLU A 23 5.38 -5.41 6.67
CA GLU A 23 6.63 -6.13 6.46
C GLU A 23 7.86 -5.22 6.59
N CYS A 24 7.74 -3.94 6.23
CA CYS A 24 8.84 -2.99 6.34
C CYS A 24 9.02 -2.40 7.74
N ILE A 25 7.94 -2.04 8.44
CA ILE A 25 8.07 -1.34 9.73
C ILE A 25 8.31 -2.29 10.91
N TYR A 26 7.58 -3.41 11.01
CA TYR A 26 7.65 -4.23 12.23
C TYR A 26 8.98 -4.92 12.46
N PRO A 27 9.67 -5.49 11.44
CA PRO A 27 11.03 -5.99 11.63
C PRO A 27 12.02 -4.93 12.11
N ARG A 28 11.86 -3.69 11.62
CA ARG A 28 12.69 -2.54 12.06
C ARG A 28 12.39 -2.17 13.51
N MET A 29 11.12 -2.12 13.90
CA MET A 29 10.73 -1.88 15.30
C MET A 29 11.24 -2.99 16.23
N ALA A 30 11.19 -4.25 15.80
CA ALA A 30 11.64 -5.41 16.58
C ALA A 30 13.16 -5.50 16.76
N ARG A 31 13.97 -4.71 16.03
CA ARG A 31 15.42 -4.56 16.28
C ARG A 31 15.71 -3.91 17.64
N GLN A 32 14.76 -3.13 18.18
CA GLN A 32 14.88 -2.56 19.51
C GLN A 32 14.72 -3.65 20.57
N GLN A 33 15.71 -3.80 21.45
CA GLN A 33 15.77 -4.89 22.46
C GLN A 33 14.55 -4.92 23.41
N ASP A 34 13.95 -3.75 23.66
CA ASP A 34 12.79 -3.57 24.53
C ASP A 34 11.45 -3.82 23.81
N VAL A 35 11.42 -4.09 22.49
CA VAL A 35 10.20 -4.22 21.69
C VAL A 35 9.99 -5.67 21.26
N ARG A 36 8.79 -6.16 21.50
CA ARG A 36 8.32 -7.49 21.03
C ARG A 36 7.03 -7.31 20.25
N VAL A 37 7.02 -7.75 18.99
CA VAL A 37 5.87 -7.64 18.12
C VAL A 37 5.25 -9.00 17.87
N THR A 38 3.94 -9.09 18.09
CA THR A 38 3.12 -10.26 17.73
C THR A 38 2.17 -9.85 16.61
N LEU A 39 2.32 -10.44 15.42
CA LEU A 39 1.46 -10.20 14.28
C LEU A 39 0.45 -11.34 14.12
N TYR A 40 -0.83 -10.98 14.06
CA TYR A 40 -1.93 -11.89 13.77
C TYR A 40 -2.15 -11.98 12.27
N ARG A 41 -1.91 -13.20 11.70
CA ARG A 41 -2.04 -13.44 10.26
C ARG A 41 -3.29 -14.27 9.95
N ARG A 42 -3.85 -14.07 8.74
CA ARG A 42 -5.00 -14.85 8.26
C ARG A 42 -4.51 -16.17 7.67
N ARG A 43 -4.81 -17.28 8.31
CA ARG A 43 -4.35 -18.63 7.93
C ARG A 43 -4.53 -18.98 6.45
N PRO A 44 -5.62 -18.62 5.73
CA PRO A 44 -5.78 -18.96 4.32
C PRO A 44 -4.77 -18.30 3.37
N TYR A 45 -4.05 -17.27 3.81
CA TYR A 45 -3.10 -16.50 2.98
C TYR A 45 -1.64 -16.82 3.27
N VAL A 46 -1.33 -17.46 4.40
CA VAL A 46 0.05 -17.67 4.85
C VAL A 46 0.42 -19.14 4.85
N ARG A 47 1.63 -19.44 4.39
CA ARG A 47 2.28 -20.75 4.54
C ARG A 47 3.19 -20.65 5.76
N SER A 48 2.95 -21.46 6.74
CA SER A 48 3.48 -21.40 8.09
C SER A 48 4.97 -21.06 8.24
N THR A 49 5.24 -20.02 9.03
CA THR A 49 6.51 -19.84 9.73
C THR A 49 6.19 -19.28 11.12
N ALA A 50 6.87 -19.74 12.15
CA ALA A 50 6.61 -19.27 13.51
C ALA A 50 7.14 -17.85 13.76
N THR A 51 8.23 -17.48 13.09
CA THR A 51 8.91 -16.19 13.24
C THR A 51 9.49 -15.69 11.94
N TYR A 52 9.65 -14.37 11.84
CA TYR A 52 10.31 -13.71 10.72
C TYR A 52 10.94 -12.39 11.24
N ALA A 53 12.26 -12.26 11.11
CA ALA A 53 12.98 -11.03 11.47
C ALA A 53 12.59 -10.45 12.85
N GLY A 54 12.51 -11.29 13.88
CA GLY A 54 12.18 -10.90 15.24
C GLY A 54 10.68 -10.75 15.55
N ILE A 55 9.80 -11.01 14.57
CA ILE A 55 8.35 -10.96 14.73
C ILE A 55 7.81 -12.34 15.09
N THR A 56 6.97 -12.41 16.13
CA THR A 56 6.21 -13.61 16.44
C THR A 56 4.90 -13.63 15.66
N PHE A 57 4.62 -14.71 14.96
CA PHE A 57 3.37 -14.84 14.20
C PHE A 57 2.33 -15.68 14.95
N ARG A 58 1.08 -15.28 14.79
CA ARG A 58 -0.10 -16.03 15.22
C ARG A 58 -1.08 -16.17 14.05
N ASP A 59 -1.17 -17.38 13.53
CA ASP A 59 -2.02 -17.70 12.39
C ASP A 59 -3.42 -18.06 12.88
N LEU A 60 -4.35 -17.12 12.78
CA LEU A 60 -5.73 -17.30 13.20
C LEU A 60 -6.62 -17.76 12.04
N PRO A 61 -7.68 -18.53 12.34
CA PRO A 61 -8.69 -18.88 11.36
C PRO A 61 -9.28 -17.64 10.69
N SER A 62 -9.58 -17.78 9.41
CA SER A 62 -10.34 -16.80 8.63
C SER A 62 -11.10 -17.53 7.52
N THR A 63 -12.00 -16.84 6.85
CA THR A 63 -12.73 -17.32 5.67
C THR A 63 -12.20 -16.66 4.42
N ARG A 64 -12.60 -17.12 3.25
CA ARG A 64 -12.37 -16.43 1.97
C ARG A 64 -13.61 -15.67 1.48
N VAL A 65 -14.67 -15.64 2.27
CA VAL A 65 -15.88 -14.88 1.96
C VAL A 65 -15.61 -13.39 2.09
N LYS A 66 -15.87 -12.65 1.01
CA LYS A 66 -15.67 -11.19 0.93
C LYS A 66 -16.30 -10.47 2.13
N GLY A 67 -15.55 -9.58 2.75
CA GLY A 67 -15.99 -8.80 3.91
C GLY A 67 -15.90 -9.56 5.24
N LEU A 68 -16.40 -10.79 5.29
CA LEU A 68 -16.39 -11.61 6.50
C LEU A 68 -14.98 -12.05 6.91
N GLU A 69 -14.08 -12.22 5.97
CA GLU A 69 -12.69 -12.65 6.24
C GLU A 69 -11.95 -11.70 7.20
N ALA A 70 -12.04 -10.40 6.94
CA ALA A 70 -11.38 -9.39 7.77
C ALA A 70 -12.04 -9.27 9.13
N PHE A 71 -13.38 -9.34 9.17
CA PHE A 71 -14.18 -9.18 10.37
C PHE A 71 -13.94 -10.34 11.35
N LEU A 72 -14.10 -11.59 10.89
CA LEU A 72 -13.87 -12.78 11.72
C LEU A 72 -12.44 -12.84 12.28
N HIS A 73 -11.44 -12.61 11.40
CA HIS A 73 -10.05 -12.60 11.83
C HIS A 73 -9.79 -11.53 12.88
N SER A 74 -10.29 -10.30 12.66
CA SER A 74 -10.07 -9.18 13.59
C SER A 74 -10.76 -9.40 14.94
N PHE A 75 -11.93 -10.03 14.94
CA PHE A 75 -12.61 -10.44 16.18
C PHE A 75 -11.76 -11.43 16.97
N LEU A 76 -11.27 -12.50 16.33
CA LEU A 76 -10.43 -13.50 17.00
C LEU A 76 -9.10 -12.90 17.48
N ALA A 77 -8.50 -12.00 16.70
CA ALA A 77 -7.30 -11.29 17.09
C ALA A 77 -7.54 -10.38 18.31
N ALA A 78 -8.67 -9.66 18.32
CA ALA A 78 -9.04 -8.83 19.47
C ALA A 78 -9.21 -9.69 20.74
N LEU A 79 -9.89 -10.84 20.66
CA LEU A 79 -10.03 -11.76 21.81
C LEU A 79 -8.68 -12.30 22.31
N ASP A 80 -7.77 -12.67 21.41
CA ASP A 80 -6.43 -13.11 21.82
C ASP A 80 -5.61 -11.94 22.42
N CYS A 81 -5.77 -10.71 21.93
CA CYS A 81 -5.18 -9.51 22.55
C CYS A 81 -5.73 -9.29 23.98
N LEU A 82 -7.03 -9.47 24.21
CA LEU A 82 -7.62 -9.37 25.56
C LEU A 82 -7.00 -10.38 26.52
N ARG A 83 -6.71 -11.61 26.04
CA ARG A 83 -6.07 -12.65 26.84
C ARG A 83 -4.60 -12.37 27.12
N ARG A 84 -3.85 -11.89 26.11
CA ARG A 84 -2.39 -11.69 26.19
C ARG A 84 -1.99 -10.36 26.79
N ARG A 85 -2.88 -9.38 26.71
CA ARG A 85 -2.73 -8.04 27.25
C ARG A 85 -1.41 -7.34 26.80
N PRO A 86 -1.19 -7.17 25.47
CA PRO A 86 -0.05 -6.37 25.01
C PRO A 86 -0.15 -4.94 25.53
N ASP A 87 0.99 -4.24 25.64
CA ASP A 87 1.03 -2.84 26.07
C ASP A 87 0.29 -1.93 25.07
N VAL A 88 0.37 -2.26 23.77
CA VAL A 88 -0.32 -1.56 22.68
C VAL A 88 -0.90 -2.57 21.70
N VAL A 89 -2.12 -2.33 21.24
CA VAL A 89 -2.71 -2.98 20.07
C VAL A 89 -2.66 -2.03 18.89
N HIS A 90 -1.91 -2.37 17.86
CA HIS A 90 -1.80 -1.61 16.63
C HIS A 90 -2.71 -2.24 15.56
N ILE A 91 -3.74 -1.51 15.17
CA ILE A 91 -4.75 -1.97 14.21
C ILE A 91 -4.49 -1.30 12.86
N HIS A 92 -4.50 -2.08 11.78
CA HIS A 92 -4.44 -1.56 10.42
C HIS A 92 -5.82 -1.59 9.77
N ASN A 93 -6.18 -0.49 9.09
CA ASN A 93 -7.44 -0.28 8.38
C ASN A 93 -8.68 -0.08 9.27
N ILE A 94 -9.67 0.60 8.69
CA ILE A 94 -10.92 1.02 9.35
C ILE A 94 -11.83 -0.16 9.72
N GLY A 95 -11.94 -1.18 8.84
CA GLY A 95 -12.78 -2.35 9.11
C GLY A 95 -12.37 -3.11 10.38
N PRO A 96 -11.10 -3.55 10.50
CA PRO A 96 -10.56 -4.11 11.74
C PRO A 96 -10.66 -3.18 12.94
N GLY A 97 -10.59 -1.86 12.72
CA GLY A 97 -10.77 -0.82 13.73
C GLY A 97 -12.11 -0.84 14.45
N PHE A 98 -13.13 -1.49 13.88
CA PHE A 98 -14.43 -1.74 14.53
C PHE A 98 -14.30 -2.35 15.92
N PHE A 99 -13.25 -3.13 16.18
CA PHE A 99 -13.01 -3.79 17.47
C PHE A 99 -12.23 -2.93 18.48
N ALA A 100 -11.88 -1.70 18.16
CA ALA A 100 -11.19 -0.79 19.07
C ALA A 100 -11.99 -0.49 20.36
N PRO A 101 -13.33 -0.28 20.35
CA PRO A 101 -14.11 -0.12 21.58
C PRO A 101 -13.98 -1.29 22.55
N LEU A 102 -14.05 -2.52 22.02
CA LEU A 102 -13.91 -3.74 22.83
C LEU A 102 -12.56 -3.76 23.55
N LEU A 103 -11.48 -3.47 22.85
CA LEU A 103 -10.13 -3.45 23.43
C LEU A 103 -10.01 -2.35 24.51
N ARG A 104 -10.55 -1.16 24.25
CA ARG A 104 -10.53 -0.04 25.20
C ARG A 104 -11.34 -0.32 26.45
N LEU A 105 -12.53 -0.94 26.32
CA LEU A 105 -13.39 -1.30 27.46
C LEU A 105 -12.61 -2.17 28.46
N PHE A 106 -11.74 -3.04 27.96
CA PHE A 106 -10.89 -3.89 28.79
C PHE A 106 -9.52 -3.28 29.11
N GLY A 107 -9.34 -1.99 28.91
CA GLY A 107 -8.15 -1.22 29.32
C GLY A 107 -6.94 -1.34 28.41
N LEU A 108 -7.06 -1.94 27.23
CA LEU A 108 -5.97 -1.99 26.26
C LEU A 108 -5.78 -0.66 25.52
N ARG A 109 -4.56 -0.34 25.20
CA ARG A 109 -4.18 0.85 24.43
C ARG A 109 -4.23 0.54 22.93
N VAL A 110 -4.85 1.42 22.14
CA VAL A 110 -5.10 1.21 20.71
C VAL A 110 -4.47 2.31 19.88
N VAL A 111 -3.62 1.93 18.95
CA VAL A 111 -3.13 2.76 17.82
C VAL A 111 -3.80 2.24 16.55
N LEU A 112 -4.26 3.14 15.69
CA LEU A 112 -4.86 2.81 14.40
C LEU A 112 -4.00 3.40 13.27
N THR A 113 -3.60 2.59 12.29
CA THR A 113 -3.07 3.12 11.03
C THR A 113 -4.17 3.13 9.96
N TYR A 114 -4.47 4.33 9.48
CA TYR A 114 -5.43 4.60 8.43
C TYR A 114 -4.70 4.61 7.06
N HIS A 115 -4.90 3.55 6.28
CA HIS A 115 -4.24 3.41 4.98
C HIS A 115 -5.03 4.03 3.83
N SER A 116 -6.36 3.89 3.85
CA SER A 116 -7.26 4.45 2.82
C SER A 116 -8.71 4.41 3.28
N ALA A 117 -9.55 5.21 2.64
CA ALA A 117 -11.00 5.18 2.75
C ALA A 117 -11.54 3.96 1.97
N ASN A 118 -11.44 2.77 2.56
CA ASN A 118 -11.75 1.51 1.87
C ASN A 118 -13.15 1.45 1.26
N TYR A 119 -14.11 2.25 1.75
CA TYR A 119 -15.47 2.34 1.20
C TYR A 119 -15.54 3.06 -0.17
N GLU A 120 -14.49 3.75 -0.58
CA GLU A 120 -14.41 4.40 -1.90
C GLU A 120 -14.16 3.39 -3.03
N HIS A 121 -13.72 2.16 -2.71
CA HIS A 121 -13.49 1.13 -3.72
C HIS A 121 -14.80 0.68 -4.39
N SER A 122 -14.75 0.51 -5.71
CA SER A 122 -15.90 0.14 -6.56
C SER A 122 -16.54 -1.20 -6.21
N LYS A 123 -15.79 -2.10 -5.59
CA LYS A 123 -16.23 -3.44 -5.18
C LYS A 123 -17.31 -3.49 -4.10
N TRP A 124 -17.57 -2.37 -3.41
CA TRP A 124 -18.51 -2.31 -2.30
C TRP A 124 -19.89 -1.77 -2.77
N ASN A 125 -20.96 -2.44 -2.37
CA ASN A 125 -22.32 -1.94 -2.53
C ASN A 125 -22.67 -0.84 -1.49
N ALA A 126 -23.83 -0.22 -1.60
CA ALA A 126 -24.20 0.90 -0.73
C ALA A 126 -24.26 0.52 0.76
N ALA A 127 -24.80 -0.65 1.08
CA ALA A 127 -24.87 -1.13 2.48
C ALA A 127 -23.47 -1.41 3.06
N GLU A 128 -22.61 -2.06 2.28
CA GLU A 128 -21.20 -2.31 2.67
C GLU A 128 -20.42 -1.02 2.88
N ARG A 129 -20.63 -0.02 2.00
CA ARG A 129 -20.02 1.32 2.16
C ARG A 129 -20.50 2.02 3.44
N THR A 130 -21.80 1.97 3.74
CA THR A 130 -22.36 2.53 4.96
C THR A 130 -21.78 1.86 6.20
N PHE A 131 -21.68 0.54 6.18
CA PHE A 131 -21.05 -0.23 7.27
C PHE A 131 -19.58 0.14 7.47
N LEU A 132 -18.80 0.28 6.37
CA LEU A 132 -17.39 0.69 6.46
C LEU A 132 -17.23 2.12 6.99
N ARG A 133 -18.13 3.05 6.64
CA ARG A 133 -18.15 4.39 7.24
C ARG A 133 -18.45 4.37 8.73
N LEU A 134 -19.35 3.50 9.16
CA LEU A 134 -19.60 3.27 10.59
C LEU A 134 -18.36 2.71 11.29
N CYS A 135 -17.69 1.71 10.69
CA CYS A 135 -16.44 1.18 11.21
C CYS A 135 -15.37 2.27 11.34
N GLU A 136 -15.25 3.14 10.34
CA GLU A 136 -14.33 4.28 10.36
C GLU A 136 -14.65 5.22 11.52
N ALA A 137 -15.90 5.67 11.65
CA ALA A 137 -16.31 6.58 12.72
C ALA A 137 -16.01 5.97 14.11
N ILE A 138 -16.31 4.70 14.31
CA ILE A 138 -16.00 3.95 15.54
C ILE A 138 -14.49 3.87 15.77
N ALA A 139 -13.71 3.46 14.76
CA ALA A 139 -12.27 3.32 14.87
C ALA A 139 -11.58 4.64 15.20
N LEU A 140 -11.92 5.69 14.44
CA LEU A 140 -11.33 7.02 14.62
C LEU A 140 -11.72 7.66 15.97
N SER A 141 -12.98 7.53 16.41
CA SER A 141 -13.39 8.08 17.70
C SER A 141 -12.72 7.36 18.87
N THR A 142 -12.49 6.05 18.73
CA THR A 142 -12.09 5.19 19.83
C THR A 142 -10.58 5.02 19.97
N ALA A 143 -9.80 5.03 18.89
CA ALA A 143 -8.34 4.91 18.96
C ALA A 143 -7.72 5.99 19.88
N HIS A 144 -6.65 5.62 20.62
CA HIS A 144 -5.90 6.56 21.44
C HIS A 144 -5.02 7.47 20.58
N ALA A 145 -4.40 6.91 19.53
CA ALA A 145 -3.70 7.65 18.50
C ALA A 145 -4.02 7.06 17.13
N ILE A 146 -3.95 7.92 16.10
CA ILE A 146 -4.24 7.55 14.71
C ILE A 146 -3.03 7.95 13.87
N ILE A 147 -2.53 7.02 13.06
CA ILE A 147 -1.50 7.28 12.07
C ILE A 147 -2.17 7.35 10.70
N PHE A 148 -2.08 8.47 10.03
CA PHE A 148 -2.51 8.61 8.64
C PHE A 148 -1.30 8.52 7.72
N VAL A 149 -1.36 7.66 6.71
CA VAL A 149 -0.34 7.60 5.66
C VAL A 149 -0.56 8.67 4.58
N ASN A 150 -1.71 9.33 4.60
CA ASN A 150 -2.11 10.38 3.67
C ASN A 150 -2.57 11.62 4.44
N ARG A 151 -1.84 12.75 4.29
CA ARG A 151 -2.15 14.00 4.98
C ARG A 151 -3.49 14.60 4.54
N PHE A 152 -3.85 14.48 3.26
CA PHE A 152 -5.11 15.00 2.75
C PHE A 152 -6.32 14.24 3.32
N GLN A 153 -6.15 12.97 3.66
CA GLN A 153 -7.19 12.24 4.39
C GLN A 153 -7.29 12.72 5.83
N MET A 154 -6.18 12.96 6.51
CA MET A 154 -6.16 13.45 7.89
C MET A 154 -6.85 14.82 8.00
N GLU A 155 -6.62 15.70 7.03
CA GLU A 155 -7.16 17.07 7.00
C GLU A 155 -8.69 17.14 6.84
N LYS A 156 -9.32 16.08 6.34
CA LYS A 156 -10.79 15.98 6.21
C LYS A 156 -11.52 15.87 7.54
N TYR A 157 -10.82 15.51 8.62
CA TYR A 157 -11.46 15.26 9.92
C TYR A 157 -11.44 16.48 10.83
N ALA A 158 -12.43 16.55 11.74
CA ALA A 158 -12.55 17.59 12.74
C ALA A 158 -11.39 17.56 13.77
N ASP A 159 -11.19 18.67 14.46
CA ASP A 159 -10.08 18.88 15.40
C ASP A 159 -9.95 17.81 16.47
N GLY A 160 -11.04 17.25 16.97
CA GLY A 160 -11.00 16.17 17.96
C GLY A 160 -10.31 14.90 17.47
N ILE A 161 -10.40 14.61 16.17
CA ILE A 161 -9.66 13.50 15.53
C ILE A 161 -8.24 13.96 15.22
N ARG A 162 -8.07 15.16 14.64
CA ARG A 162 -6.74 15.68 14.24
C ARG A 162 -5.75 15.78 15.41
N ARG A 163 -6.19 16.17 16.61
CA ARG A 163 -5.33 16.29 17.81
C ARG A 163 -4.65 14.98 18.23
N LYS A 164 -5.21 13.83 17.89
CA LYS A 164 -4.63 12.50 18.17
C LYS A 164 -4.10 11.80 16.92
N SER A 165 -3.98 12.55 15.82
CA SER A 165 -3.53 12.05 14.52
C SER A 165 -2.11 12.46 14.24
N HIS A 166 -1.36 11.55 13.63
CA HIS A 166 0.03 11.73 13.21
C HIS A 166 0.10 11.41 11.71
N TYR A 167 0.64 12.33 10.92
CA TYR A 167 0.98 12.04 9.54
C TYR A 167 2.33 11.31 9.49
N ILE A 168 2.32 10.06 9.08
CA ILE A 168 3.50 9.23 8.87
C ILE A 168 3.34 8.54 7.52
N PRO A 169 4.03 8.99 6.46
CA PRO A 169 3.90 8.42 5.12
C PRO A 169 4.42 6.99 5.08
N ASN A 170 4.17 6.29 3.97
CA ASN A 170 4.88 5.05 3.68
C ASN A 170 6.34 5.37 3.31
N GLY A 171 7.22 4.41 3.52
CA GLY A 171 8.62 4.51 3.17
C GLY A 171 8.98 3.73 1.92
N ILE A 172 10.25 3.81 1.57
CA ILE A 172 10.89 3.07 0.50
C ILE A 172 12.22 2.49 1.00
N ASP A 173 12.58 1.31 0.55
CA ASP A 173 13.96 0.83 0.71
C ASP A 173 14.85 1.43 -0.36
N ALA A 174 16.15 1.49 -0.09
CA ALA A 174 17.12 1.87 -1.11
C ALA A 174 16.96 0.99 -2.36
N PRO A 175 17.07 1.57 -3.56
CA PRO A 175 16.98 0.81 -4.80
C PRO A 175 18.07 -0.27 -4.83
N ALA A 176 17.74 -1.43 -5.36
CA ALA A 176 18.67 -2.55 -5.58
C ALA A 176 18.69 -2.87 -7.09
N PRO A 177 19.40 -2.08 -7.91
CA PRO A 177 19.47 -2.30 -9.34
C PRO A 177 20.04 -3.67 -9.69
N ILE A 178 19.47 -4.30 -10.72
CA ILE A 178 19.86 -5.64 -11.19
C ILE A 178 20.32 -5.50 -12.66
N SER A 179 21.51 -5.95 -12.96
CA SER A 179 22.03 -5.95 -14.33
C SER A 179 21.50 -7.09 -15.21
N GLY A 180 20.98 -8.16 -14.59
CA GLY A 180 20.38 -9.29 -15.29
C GLY A 180 19.03 -8.95 -15.92
N THR A 181 18.64 -9.74 -16.94
CA THR A 181 17.40 -9.57 -17.71
C THR A 181 16.56 -10.84 -17.75
N ALA A 182 16.77 -11.79 -16.83
CA ALA A 182 16.15 -13.10 -16.88
C ALA A 182 14.61 -13.04 -16.79
N PHE A 183 14.06 -12.15 -15.99
CA PHE A 183 12.62 -11.95 -15.88
C PHE A 183 12.07 -11.18 -17.10
N LEU A 184 12.81 -10.21 -17.60
CA LEU A 184 12.45 -9.49 -18.83
C LEU A 184 12.38 -10.44 -20.01
N ASP A 185 13.39 -11.31 -20.17
CA ASP A 185 13.50 -12.27 -21.27
C ASP A 185 12.32 -13.25 -21.28
N GLN A 186 11.89 -13.75 -20.09
CA GLN A 186 10.70 -14.59 -19.94
C GLN A 186 9.42 -13.94 -20.44
N HIS A 187 9.36 -12.60 -20.39
CA HIS A 187 8.21 -11.81 -20.80
C HIS A 187 8.38 -11.10 -22.14
N GLY A 188 9.48 -11.36 -22.86
CA GLY A 188 9.77 -10.71 -24.13
C GLY A 188 9.89 -9.20 -24.03
N LEU A 189 10.39 -8.68 -22.90
CA LEU A 189 10.71 -7.29 -22.65
C LEU A 189 12.20 -7.04 -22.92
N ALA A 190 12.55 -5.81 -23.30
CA ALA A 190 13.92 -5.42 -23.53
C ALA A 190 14.28 -4.16 -22.70
N PRO A 191 15.51 -4.08 -22.13
CA PRO A 191 15.94 -2.92 -21.35
C PRO A 191 15.74 -1.59 -22.08
N GLY A 192 15.13 -0.60 -21.43
CA GLY A 192 14.84 0.71 -21.98
C GLY A 192 13.74 0.73 -23.05
N ARG A 193 13.06 -0.38 -23.31
CA ARG A 193 12.08 -0.53 -24.39
C ARG A 193 10.68 -0.89 -23.89
N TYR A 194 10.34 -0.53 -22.65
CA TYR A 194 8.99 -0.71 -22.12
C TYR A 194 8.61 0.35 -21.08
N LEU A 195 7.31 0.66 -21.06
CA LEU A 195 6.65 1.39 -20.00
C LEU A 195 6.25 0.39 -18.93
N LEU A 196 6.42 0.73 -17.66
CA LEU A 196 6.04 -0.10 -16.53
C LEU A 196 4.85 0.52 -15.78
N ALA A 197 3.82 -0.28 -15.55
CA ALA A 197 2.79 0.01 -14.56
C ALA A 197 2.71 -1.14 -13.57
N ALA A 198 2.52 -0.86 -12.27
CA ALA A 198 2.56 -1.89 -11.24
C ALA A 198 1.43 -1.72 -10.21
N GLY A 199 0.86 -2.86 -9.78
CA GLY A 199 -0.17 -2.90 -8.76
C GLY A 199 -1.12 -4.06 -8.94
N ARG A 200 -2.00 -4.31 -7.94
CA ARG A 200 -3.06 -5.32 -8.09
C ARG A 200 -3.96 -4.98 -9.28
N ILE A 201 -4.38 -5.98 -10.03
CA ILE A 201 -5.31 -5.78 -11.15
C ILE A 201 -6.72 -5.52 -10.60
N THR A 202 -7.00 -4.23 -10.36
CA THR A 202 -8.29 -3.75 -9.83
C THR A 202 -8.69 -2.46 -10.55
N HIS A 203 -9.98 -2.16 -10.57
CA HIS A 203 -10.53 -1.00 -11.29
C HIS A 203 -9.93 0.34 -10.78
N GLU A 204 -9.63 0.45 -9.48
CA GLU A 204 -9.01 1.65 -8.89
C GLU A 204 -7.65 1.97 -9.49
N LYS A 205 -6.94 0.96 -10.01
CA LYS A 205 -5.59 1.14 -10.60
C LYS A 205 -5.61 1.70 -12.02
N GLY A 206 -6.77 1.74 -12.68
CA GLY A 206 -6.94 2.43 -13.96
C GLY A 206 -6.18 1.82 -15.15
N PHE A 207 -5.87 0.52 -15.11
CA PHE A 207 -5.14 -0.12 -16.20
C PHE A 207 -5.93 -0.16 -17.51
N ASP A 208 -7.27 -0.11 -17.45
CA ASP A 208 -8.14 0.06 -18.61
C ASP A 208 -7.90 1.42 -19.30
N LEU A 209 -7.81 2.50 -18.51
CA LEU A 209 -7.47 3.82 -19.01
C LEU A 209 -6.07 3.84 -19.66
N LEU A 210 -5.10 3.16 -19.01
CA LEU A 210 -3.74 3.09 -19.55
C LEU A 210 -3.67 2.33 -20.87
N ILE A 211 -4.35 1.19 -20.97
CA ILE A 211 -4.39 0.39 -22.20
C ILE A 211 -5.04 1.20 -23.33
N ASP A 212 -6.16 1.89 -23.07
CA ASP A 212 -6.83 2.75 -24.05
C ASP A 212 -5.92 3.88 -24.54
N ALA A 213 -5.26 4.58 -23.64
CA ALA A 213 -4.28 5.61 -24.00
C ALA A 213 -3.09 5.05 -24.79
N TYR A 214 -2.53 3.91 -24.32
CA TYR A 214 -1.33 3.31 -24.88
C TYR A 214 -1.54 2.75 -26.29
N ILE A 215 -2.67 2.12 -26.59
CA ILE A 215 -2.97 1.59 -27.92
C ILE A 215 -2.84 2.71 -28.99
N ASN A 216 -3.23 3.91 -28.63
CA ASN A 216 -3.21 5.06 -29.50
C ASN A 216 -1.88 5.88 -29.42
N THR A 217 -0.95 5.47 -28.56
CA THR A 217 0.37 6.12 -28.41
C THR A 217 1.33 5.62 -29.48
N ARG A 218 2.04 6.55 -30.13
CA ARG A 218 3.09 6.24 -31.13
C ARG A 218 4.39 5.88 -30.42
N THR A 219 4.66 4.60 -30.25
CA THR A 219 5.87 4.11 -29.58
C THR A 219 6.21 2.67 -29.98
N ASP A 220 7.51 2.37 -30.02
CA ASP A 220 8.04 1.02 -30.15
C ASP A 220 8.25 0.35 -28.77
N CYS A 221 8.07 1.07 -27.68
CA CYS A 221 8.14 0.51 -26.33
C CYS A 221 6.92 -0.35 -26.04
N LYS A 222 7.09 -1.52 -25.47
CA LYS A 222 5.98 -2.33 -24.94
C LYS A 222 5.40 -1.71 -23.65
N LEU A 223 4.17 -2.07 -23.31
CA LEU A 223 3.57 -1.79 -22.01
C LEU A 223 3.65 -3.05 -21.14
N ALA A 224 4.37 -2.98 -20.03
CA ALA A 224 4.42 -4.02 -19.01
C ALA A 224 3.51 -3.67 -17.83
N ILE A 225 2.55 -4.54 -17.51
CA ILE A 225 1.66 -4.40 -16.35
C ILE A 225 2.00 -5.51 -15.35
N ALA A 226 2.63 -5.13 -14.23
CA ALA A 226 3.07 -6.05 -13.18
C ALA A 226 2.06 -6.09 -12.03
N GLY A 227 1.43 -7.24 -11.80
CA GLY A 227 0.51 -7.42 -10.69
C GLY A 227 -0.40 -8.63 -10.80
N GLY A 228 -0.80 -9.14 -9.66
CA GLY A 228 -1.70 -10.29 -9.56
C GLY A 228 -3.18 -9.88 -9.58
N VAL A 229 -4.02 -10.85 -9.95
CA VAL A 229 -5.49 -10.76 -9.89
C VAL A 229 -5.95 -11.49 -8.64
N GLU A 230 -6.60 -10.79 -7.71
CA GLU A 230 -7.11 -11.40 -6.48
C GLU A 230 -8.64 -11.56 -6.46
N SER A 231 -9.38 -10.52 -6.81
CA SER A 231 -10.82 -10.47 -6.62
C SER A 231 -11.62 -10.03 -7.87
N GLU A 232 -10.98 -9.38 -8.83
CA GLU A 232 -11.64 -8.75 -9.98
C GLU A 232 -11.31 -9.50 -11.29
N GLN A 233 -11.64 -10.80 -11.34
CA GLN A 233 -11.34 -11.69 -12.47
C GLN A 233 -11.95 -11.19 -13.78
N GLU A 234 -13.20 -10.68 -13.74
CA GLU A 234 -13.89 -10.16 -14.91
C GLU A 234 -13.23 -8.89 -15.45
N TYR A 235 -12.77 -8.00 -14.56
CA TYR A 235 -12.01 -6.82 -14.96
C TYR A 235 -10.68 -7.21 -15.61
N ALA A 236 -9.95 -8.15 -15.00
CA ALA A 236 -8.69 -8.65 -15.54
C ALA A 236 -8.86 -9.34 -16.90
N ARG A 237 -9.97 -10.06 -17.12
CA ARG A 237 -10.30 -10.66 -18.41
C ARG A 237 -10.52 -9.56 -19.46
N ARG A 238 -11.37 -8.57 -19.17
CA ARG A 238 -11.61 -7.44 -20.08
C ARG A 238 -10.35 -6.68 -20.47
N LEU A 239 -9.42 -6.49 -19.53
CA LEU A 239 -8.13 -5.86 -19.83
C LEU A 239 -7.31 -6.66 -20.85
N ARG A 240 -7.27 -8.00 -20.70
CA ARG A 240 -6.55 -8.88 -21.63
C ARG A 240 -7.21 -8.91 -23.00
N ASP A 241 -8.55 -8.93 -23.04
CA ASP A 241 -9.33 -8.93 -24.28
C ASP A 241 -9.17 -7.60 -25.06
N ALA A 242 -8.98 -6.48 -24.35
CA ALA A 242 -8.75 -5.16 -24.96
C ALA A 242 -7.27 -4.92 -25.38
N ALA A 243 -6.34 -5.69 -24.85
CA ALA A 243 -4.92 -5.50 -25.08
C ALA A 243 -4.42 -6.20 -26.34
N ASP A 244 -3.54 -5.55 -27.11
CA ASP A 244 -2.74 -6.23 -28.12
C ASP A 244 -1.64 -7.05 -27.45
N PRO A 245 -1.68 -8.40 -27.53
CA PRO A 245 -0.73 -9.27 -26.84
C PRO A 245 0.73 -9.14 -27.34
N GLN A 246 0.96 -8.53 -28.48
CA GLN A 246 2.31 -8.26 -29.00
C GLN A 246 2.91 -7.01 -28.34
N ARG A 247 2.07 -6.07 -27.91
CA ARG A 247 2.48 -4.77 -27.36
C ARG A 247 2.28 -4.66 -25.85
N VAL A 248 1.28 -5.34 -25.27
CA VAL A 248 0.95 -5.28 -23.83
C VAL A 248 1.27 -6.60 -23.16
N VAL A 249 2.12 -6.56 -22.16
CA VAL A 249 2.62 -7.72 -21.41
C VAL A 249 2.10 -7.68 -19.98
N PHE A 250 1.33 -8.68 -19.59
CA PHE A 250 0.92 -8.89 -18.20
C PHE A 250 1.89 -9.87 -17.55
N THR A 251 2.77 -9.39 -16.68
CA THR A 251 3.77 -10.25 -16.03
C THR A 251 3.19 -11.12 -14.91
N GLY A 252 1.96 -10.83 -14.46
CA GLY A 252 1.41 -11.43 -13.25
C GLY A 252 2.08 -10.85 -12.00
N TYR A 253 1.98 -11.58 -10.88
CA TYR A 253 2.65 -11.21 -9.65
C TYR A 253 4.17 -11.33 -9.84
N ALA A 254 4.86 -10.23 -9.63
CA ALA A 254 6.32 -10.17 -9.58
C ALA A 254 6.79 -10.06 -8.13
N ASN A 255 7.73 -10.91 -7.73
CA ASN A 255 8.37 -10.83 -6.42
C ASN A 255 9.34 -9.63 -6.35
N ARG A 256 9.99 -9.42 -5.20
CA ARG A 256 10.85 -8.26 -5.01
C ARG A 256 12.03 -8.19 -5.99
N ALA A 257 12.68 -9.32 -6.26
CA ALA A 257 13.82 -9.35 -7.18
C ALA A 257 13.37 -9.06 -8.62
N GLU A 258 12.25 -9.66 -9.03
CA GLU A 258 11.62 -9.41 -10.34
C GLU A 258 11.16 -7.96 -10.49
N MET A 259 10.58 -7.36 -9.45
CA MET A 259 10.23 -5.93 -9.46
C MET A 259 11.46 -5.03 -9.53
N ASN A 260 12.55 -5.36 -8.83
CA ASN A 260 13.81 -4.62 -8.93
C ASN A 260 14.37 -4.66 -10.36
N GLU A 261 14.28 -5.80 -11.05
CA GLU A 261 14.67 -5.95 -12.46
C GLU A 261 13.78 -5.08 -13.35
N LEU A 262 12.45 -5.12 -13.16
CA LEU A 262 11.51 -4.29 -13.91
C LEU A 262 11.77 -2.79 -13.71
N TYR A 263 11.97 -2.31 -12.48
CA TYR A 263 12.28 -0.90 -12.24
C TYR A 263 13.66 -0.49 -12.78
N THR A 264 14.64 -1.38 -12.71
CA THR A 264 15.99 -1.09 -13.21
C THR A 264 15.99 -0.78 -14.70
N HIS A 265 15.21 -1.51 -15.47
CA HIS A 265 15.27 -1.50 -16.92
C HIS A 265 14.10 -0.79 -17.61
N ALA A 266 13.08 -0.32 -16.89
CA ALA A 266 11.99 0.42 -17.50
C ALA A 266 12.46 1.76 -18.10
N ALA A 267 11.81 2.19 -19.18
CA ALA A 267 11.99 3.52 -19.76
C ALA A 267 11.18 4.59 -19.03
N LEU A 268 9.96 4.23 -18.60
CA LEU A 268 8.98 5.13 -18.00
C LEU A 268 8.12 4.35 -17.02
N PHE A 269 7.75 4.96 -15.90
CA PHE A 269 6.74 4.42 -15.00
C PHE A 269 5.42 5.18 -15.13
N VAL A 270 4.30 4.44 -15.17
CA VAL A 270 2.96 5.04 -15.32
C VAL A 270 2.07 4.62 -14.15
N LEU A 271 1.47 5.59 -13.47
CA LEU A 271 0.48 5.38 -12.41
C LEU A 271 -0.88 5.96 -12.82
N PRO A 272 -1.74 5.19 -13.50
CA PRO A 272 -3.02 5.68 -14.01
C PRO A 272 -4.17 5.57 -13.00
N SER A 273 -3.85 5.48 -11.72
CA SER A 273 -4.81 5.17 -10.65
C SER A 273 -5.92 6.20 -10.52
N ARG A 274 -7.15 5.74 -10.33
CA ARG A 274 -8.33 6.57 -10.00
C ARG A 274 -8.38 6.96 -8.54
N SER A 275 -7.83 6.10 -7.67
CA SER A 275 -7.78 6.33 -6.22
C SER A 275 -6.62 5.58 -5.59
N GLU A 276 -5.95 6.22 -4.64
CA GLU A 276 -4.87 5.66 -3.85
C GLU A 276 -4.96 6.13 -2.39
N GLY A 277 -4.50 5.29 -1.48
CA GLY A 277 -4.21 5.72 -0.12
C GLY A 277 -2.84 6.43 -0.07
N PHE A 278 -1.80 5.68 -0.40
CA PHE A 278 -0.45 6.14 -0.64
C PHE A 278 0.22 5.18 -1.64
N PRO A 279 0.63 5.63 -2.84
CA PRO A 279 1.11 4.74 -3.90
C PRO A 279 2.58 4.36 -3.70
N ILE A 280 2.84 3.27 -2.96
CA ILE A 280 4.22 2.79 -2.70
C ILE A 280 4.97 2.50 -4.01
N VAL A 281 4.29 1.94 -5.02
CA VAL A 281 4.90 1.64 -6.33
C VAL A 281 5.42 2.88 -7.06
N LEU A 282 4.82 4.05 -6.78
CA LEU A 282 5.31 5.32 -7.29
C LEU A 282 6.64 5.72 -6.62
N LEU A 283 6.72 5.59 -5.30
CA LEU A 283 7.98 5.79 -4.57
C LEU A 283 9.07 4.82 -5.05
N GLU A 284 8.70 3.56 -5.28
CA GLU A 284 9.63 2.56 -5.83
C GLU A 284 10.18 3.04 -7.18
N ALA A 285 9.32 3.42 -8.11
CA ALA A 285 9.75 3.94 -9.41
C ALA A 285 10.65 5.18 -9.30
N MET A 286 10.29 6.13 -8.43
CA MET A 286 11.08 7.33 -8.15
C MET A 286 12.46 7.00 -7.57
N SER A 287 12.56 6.00 -6.69
CA SER A 287 13.85 5.58 -6.10
C SER A 287 14.82 5.03 -7.14
N TYR A 288 14.32 4.43 -8.22
CA TYR A 288 15.14 4.01 -9.37
C TYR A 288 15.40 5.15 -10.37
N GLY A 289 14.94 6.35 -10.07
CA GLY A 289 15.09 7.51 -10.94
C GLY A 289 14.31 7.40 -12.25
N LEU A 290 13.24 6.62 -12.29
CA LEU A 290 12.42 6.53 -13.50
C LEU A 290 11.70 7.85 -13.79
N PRO A 291 11.64 8.31 -15.05
CA PRO A 291 10.62 9.25 -15.45
C PRO A 291 9.24 8.70 -15.08
N VAL A 292 8.32 9.57 -14.65
CA VAL A 292 7.00 9.18 -14.17
C VAL A 292 5.91 9.94 -14.92
N VAL A 293 4.79 9.25 -15.19
CA VAL A 293 3.50 9.85 -15.55
C VAL A 293 2.47 9.33 -14.55
N ALA A 294 1.80 10.21 -13.83
CA ALA A 294 0.86 9.87 -12.77
C ALA A 294 -0.47 10.62 -12.91
N SER A 295 -1.56 9.97 -12.54
CA SER A 295 -2.87 10.64 -12.44
C SER A 295 -2.80 11.79 -11.44
N ASP A 296 -3.40 12.93 -11.78
CA ASP A 296 -3.61 14.06 -10.87
C ASP A 296 -4.71 13.73 -9.87
N ILE A 297 -4.31 13.10 -8.76
CA ILE A 297 -5.16 12.77 -7.62
C ILE A 297 -4.47 13.19 -6.31
N PRO A 298 -5.21 13.47 -5.23
CA PRO A 298 -4.58 13.93 -3.97
C PRO A 298 -3.44 13.03 -3.47
N ALA A 299 -3.53 11.73 -3.67
CA ALA A 299 -2.50 10.81 -3.19
C ALA A 299 -1.17 10.92 -3.94
N THR A 300 -1.15 11.31 -5.20
CA THR A 300 0.07 11.50 -5.98
C THR A 300 0.79 12.81 -5.64
N HIS A 301 0.08 13.79 -5.05
CA HIS A 301 0.67 15.00 -4.50
C HIS A 301 1.26 14.84 -3.08
N LEU A 302 1.24 13.62 -2.53
CA LEU A 302 2.00 13.30 -1.31
C LEU A 302 3.50 13.17 -1.57
N VAL A 303 3.88 13.01 -2.82
CA VAL A 303 5.24 13.04 -3.32
C VAL A 303 5.40 14.26 -4.25
N GLU A 304 6.55 14.87 -4.22
CA GLU A 304 6.81 16.07 -5.01
C GLU A 304 7.29 15.68 -6.41
N LEU A 305 6.35 15.53 -7.34
CA LEU A 305 6.65 15.34 -8.76
C LEU A 305 6.63 16.69 -9.49
N PRO A 306 7.46 16.87 -10.53
CA PRO A 306 7.33 17.98 -11.46
C PRO A 306 5.92 18.04 -12.09
N ASP A 307 5.42 19.25 -12.38
CA ASP A 307 4.06 19.45 -12.91
C ASP A 307 3.81 18.69 -14.21
N ASP A 308 4.83 18.54 -15.06
CA ASP A 308 4.77 17.81 -16.33
C ASP A 308 4.71 16.28 -16.17
N CYS A 309 4.72 15.77 -14.94
CA CYS A 309 4.49 14.36 -14.62
C CYS A 309 3.02 14.03 -14.38
N TYR A 310 2.15 15.03 -14.27
CA TYR A 310 0.73 14.80 -13.98
C TYR A 310 -0.14 14.86 -15.22
N PHE A 311 -1.17 14.04 -15.25
CA PHE A 311 -2.25 14.13 -16.23
C PHE A 311 -3.62 14.10 -15.51
N PRO A 312 -4.67 14.75 -16.02
CA PRO A 312 -6.00 14.75 -15.42
C PRO A 312 -6.55 13.33 -15.25
N ALA A 313 -6.94 12.98 -14.01
CA ALA A 313 -7.40 11.64 -13.68
C ALA A 313 -8.62 11.24 -14.53
N GLY A 314 -8.54 10.06 -15.15
CA GLY A 314 -9.61 9.54 -16.02
C GLY A 314 -9.59 10.02 -17.45
N ASP A 315 -8.65 10.88 -17.85
CA ASP A 315 -8.51 11.39 -19.22
C ASP A 315 -7.47 10.56 -20.02
N ALA A 316 -7.95 9.64 -20.86
CA ALA A 316 -7.09 8.81 -21.72
C ALA A 316 -6.33 9.63 -22.78
N LYS A 317 -6.93 10.71 -23.27
CA LYS A 317 -6.27 11.58 -24.27
C LYS A 317 -5.10 12.32 -23.63
N ALA A 318 -5.30 12.94 -22.48
CA ALA A 318 -4.24 13.62 -21.75
C ALA A 318 -3.13 12.65 -21.32
N LEU A 319 -3.49 11.43 -20.89
CA LEU A 319 -2.52 10.38 -20.59
C LEU A 319 -1.68 10.04 -21.83
N ARG A 320 -2.31 9.84 -22.99
CA ARG A 320 -1.58 9.58 -24.25
C ARG A 320 -0.59 10.71 -24.57
N GLU A 321 -1.03 11.95 -24.49
CA GLU A 321 -0.19 13.11 -24.77
C GLU A 321 1.01 13.18 -23.81
N ALA A 322 0.80 12.91 -22.52
CA ALA A 322 1.88 12.83 -21.53
C ALA A 322 2.85 11.67 -21.81
N LEU A 323 2.35 10.50 -22.23
CA LEU A 323 3.20 9.37 -22.63
C LEU A 323 4.06 9.72 -23.85
N GLU A 324 3.46 10.30 -24.90
CA GLU A 324 4.17 10.73 -26.12
C GLU A 324 5.25 11.76 -25.80
N GLN A 325 4.95 12.74 -24.96
CA GLN A 325 5.90 13.75 -24.52
C GLN A 325 7.11 13.14 -23.77
N LYS A 326 6.86 12.28 -22.79
CA LYS A 326 7.94 11.66 -22.00
C LYS A 326 8.78 10.68 -22.82
N LEU A 327 8.17 9.97 -23.78
CA LEU A 327 8.88 9.02 -24.65
C LEU A 327 9.67 9.70 -25.78
N ALA A 328 9.30 10.92 -26.18
CA ALA A 328 10.06 11.71 -27.15
C ALA A 328 11.32 12.33 -26.56
N ALA A 329 11.41 12.46 -25.24
CA ALA A 329 12.61 12.96 -24.56
C ALA A 329 13.75 11.92 -24.61
N GLU A 330 14.99 12.41 -24.61
CA GLU A 330 16.14 11.50 -24.50
C GLU A 330 16.05 10.67 -23.21
N PRO A 331 16.38 9.36 -23.26
CA PRO A 331 16.37 8.51 -22.08
C PRO A 331 17.28 9.08 -20.99
N HIS A 332 16.72 9.42 -19.84
CA HIS A 332 17.46 9.92 -18.68
C HIS A 332 16.88 9.41 -17.39
N ARG A 333 17.68 9.40 -16.34
CA ARG A 333 17.20 9.13 -14.98
C ARG A 333 16.94 10.45 -14.27
N MET A 334 15.83 10.50 -13.55
CA MET A 334 15.42 11.63 -12.73
C MET A 334 16.04 11.54 -11.34
N THR A 335 16.25 12.69 -10.72
CA THR A 335 16.61 12.76 -9.29
C THR A 335 15.40 13.27 -8.51
N TYR A 336 14.95 12.49 -7.54
CA TYR A 336 13.83 12.85 -6.67
C TYR A 336 14.31 12.97 -5.21
N ASP A 337 13.73 13.89 -4.43
CA ASP A 337 13.99 13.93 -3.00
C ASP A 337 13.20 12.82 -2.29
N MET A 338 13.93 11.80 -1.82
CA MET A 338 13.38 10.64 -1.15
C MET A 338 13.59 10.64 0.37
N ALA A 339 14.21 11.71 0.93
CA ALA A 339 14.64 11.73 2.34
C ALA A 339 13.48 11.54 3.34
N ALA A 340 12.29 12.01 3.00
CA ALA A 340 11.10 11.88 3.85
C ALA A 340 10.50 10.46 3.88
N PHE A 341 10.92 9.57 2.98
CA PHE A 341 10.30 8.28 2.72
C PHE A 341 11.16 7.08 3.11
N ASP A 342 12.06 7.24 4.07
CA ASP A 342 12.88 6.14 4.59
C ASP A 342 12.12 5.26 5.59
N TRP A 343 12.15 3.94 5.38
CA TRP A 343 11.45 2.97 6.26
C TRP A 343 11.99 2.95 7.69
N ASP A 344 13.26 3.23 7.93
CA ASP A 344 13.80 3.26 9.29
C ASP A 344 13.22 4.47 10.06
N THR A 345 13.11 5.61 9.38
CA THR A 345 12.43 6.82 9.92
C THR A 345 10.94 6.58 10.16
N VAL A 346 10.23 5.96 9.21
CA VAL A 346 8.80 5.62 9.34
C VAL A 346 8.58 4.66 10.52
N ALA A 347 9.41 3.64 10.65
CA ALA A 347 9.33 2.68 11.77
C ALA A 347 9.62 3.33 13.12
N ALA A 348 10.64 4.20 13.20
CA ALA A 348 10.98 4.95 14.42
C ALA A 348 9.80 5.84 14.86
N ARG A 349 9.26 6.66 13.94
CA ARG A 349 8.11 7.54 14.23
C ARG A 349 6.86 6.74 14.64
N THR A 350 6.60 5.60 13.99
CA THR A 350 5.49 4.70 14.36
C THR A 350 5.69 4.12 15.76
N LEU A 351 6.92 3.73 16.10
CA LEU A 351 7.26 3.21 17.42
C LEU A 351 7.11 4.29 18.50
N ASP A 352 7.47 5.53 18.22
CA ASP A 352 7.30 6.65 19.16
C ASP A 352 5.82 6.91 19.47
N VAL A 353 4.94 6.86 18.46
CA VAL A 353 3.48 6.91 18.70
C VAL A 353 3.02 5.76 19.60
N CYS A 354 3.51 4.53 19.36
CA CYS A 354 3.18 3.40 20.21
C CYS A 354 3.68 3.57 21.64
N ARG A 355 4.90 4.08 21.84
CA ARG A 355 5.48 4.36 23.16
C ARG A 355 4.73 5.44 23.93
N CYS A 356 4.32 6.51 23.24
CA CYS A 356 3.51 7.58 23.82
C CYS A 356 2.14 7.04 24.31
N VAL A 357 1.50 6.18 23.52
CA VAL A 357 0.22 5.58 23.88
C VAL A 357 0.35 4.57 25.02
N ALA A 358 1.44 3.79 25.07
CA ALA A 358 1.70 2.84 26.15
C ALA A 358 1.94 3.53 27.51
N SER A 359 2.56 4.71 27.52
CA SER A 359 2.97 5.45 28.72
C SER A 359 2.23 6.79 28.82
N PRO A 360 1.02 6.84 29.41
CA PRO A 360 0.14 8.04 29.39
C PRO A 360 0.74 9.28 30.11
N HIS A 361 1.78 9.14 30.89
CA HIS A 361 2.47 10.28 31.50
C HIS A 361 3.27 11.13 30.50
N LYS A 362 3.56 10.62 29.29
CA LYS A 362 4.27 11.35 28.23
C LYS A 362 3.35 12.03 27.21
N LEU A 363 2.06 11.75 27.24
CA LEU A 363 1.06 12.36 26.33
C LEU A 363 0.79 13.86 26.56
N LYS A 364 1.32 14.45 27.63
CA LYS A 364 1.15 15.88 27.95
C LYS A 364 2.26 16.77 27.38
N ALA A 365 3.24 16.20 26.68
CA ALA A 365 4.44 16.89 26.20
C ALA A 365 4.59 16.89 24.66
N LEU A 366 3.60 16.46 23.92
CA LEU A 366 3.44 16.58 22.47
C LEU A 366 2.17 17.38 22.17
#